data_7c6c4c1e1ba5e56d5b25b1fcf245549b
#
_entry.id   7c6c4c1e1ba5e56d5b25b1fcf245549b
#
_cell.length_a   1.000
_cell.length_b   1.000
_cell.length_c   1.000
_cell.angle_alpha   90.00
_cell.angle_beta   90.00
_cell.angle_gamma   90.00
#
_symmetry.space_group_name_H-M   'P 1'
#
loop_
_entity.id
_entity.type
_entity.pdbx_description
1 polymer ?
#
loop_
_entity_poly.entity_id
_entity_poly.type
_entity_poly.pdbx_seq_one_letter_code
_entity_poly.pdbx_strand_id
1 'polypeptide(L)'
;ILQYIHDRHIIHRDIKPDNFVMGSKEHNDRLYLLDFGLAKKYRSSRTLIQYPYVKKKKLTGTARYASIHALEAYEQSRRDDLESVGYVLMYFLRGNLPWQGLKVRSKEDRYKKILEKKKDTSSEDLCKNFPHEFYKYVDYTKNLDYTENPDYDMLKQLFLDVVIGLDEKMDYIYDWTTKEDLQKRKEIKKKDNNSEKETNDNKDNKDNKDNKDNKNKNNKNDEIG
;
A
#
# COMPACT_ATOMS: atom_id res chain seq x y z
N ILE A 1 -1.45 2.22 -0.36
CA ILE A 1 -0.54 2.88 -1.32
C ILE A 1 -0.34 1.99 -2.55
N LEU A 2 0.16 0.74 -2.41
CA LEU A 2 0.43 -0.12 -3.57
C LEU A 2 -0.81 -0.39 -4.41
N GLN A 3 -1.95 -0.71 -3.81
CA GLN A 3 -3.22 -0.85 -4.54
C GLN A 3 -3.49 0.38 -5.41
N TYR A 4 -3.33 1.59 -4.85
CA TYR A 4 -3.56 2.84 -5.57
C TYR A 4 -2.70 3.01 -6.82
N ILE A 5 -1.41 2.66 -6.76
CA ILE A 5 -0.52 2.76 -7.95
C ILE A 5 -0.75 1.59 -8.92
N HIS A 6 -1.04 0.40 -8.42
CA HIS A 6 -1.35 -0.78 -9.24
C HIS A 6 -2.64 -0.59 -10.04
N ASP A 7 -3.68 0.02 -9.45
CA ASP A 7 -4.92 0.40 -10.15
C ASP A 7 -4.68 1.41 -11.27
N ARG A 8 -3.61 2.23 -11.14
CA ARG A 8 -3.12 3.15 -12.19
C ARG A 8 -2.13 2.53 -13.15
N HIS A 9 -2.06 1.19 -13.15
CA HIS A 9 -1.25 0.37 -14.05
C HIS A 9 0.26 0.48 -13.82
N ILE A 10 0.69 0.98 -12.67
CA ILE A 10 2.08 1.22 -12.31
C ILE A 10 2.52 0.23 -11.23
N ILE A 11 3.72 -0.33 -11.36
CA ILE A 11 4.45 -1.03 -10.31
C ILE A 11 5.70 -0.24 -9.94
N HIS A 12 6.10 -0.33 -8.68
CA HIS A 12 7.19 0.47 -8.12
C HIS A 12 8.58 -0.12 -8.42
N ARG A 13 8.77 -1.43 -8.22
CA ARG A 13 9.96 -2.24 -8.48
C ARG A 13 11.19 -1.98 -7.59
N ASP A 14 11.08 -1.09 -6.61
CA ASP A 14 12.15 -0.88 -5.61
C ASP A 14 11.55 -0.63 -4.22
N ILE A 15 10.69 -1.53 -3.79
CA ILE A 15 10.10 -1.51 -2.45
C ILE A 15 11.20 -1.85 -1.43
N LYS A 16 11.50 -0.89 -0.56
CA LYS A 16 12.50 -1.00 0.51
C LYS A 16 12.22 0.03 1.61
N PRO A 17 12.74 -0.16 2.84
CA PRO A 17 12.54 0.80 3.94
C PRO A 17 12.88 2.25 3.57
N ASP A 18 13.98 2.46 2.84
CA ASP A 18 14.46 3.79 2.45
C ASP A 18 13.46 4.61 1.61
N ASN A 19 12.54 3.92 0.94
CA ASN A 19 11.52 4.53 0.08
C ASN A 19 10.19 4.78 0.81
N PHE A 20 10.11 4.46 2.10
CA PHE A 20 8.95 4.77 2.93
C PHE A 20 9.30 5.85 3.94
N VAL A 21 8.48 6.90 4.00
CA VAL A 21 8.65 7.97 4.97
C VAL A 21 7.33 8.30 5.64
N MET A 22 7.40 8.61 6.92
CA MET A 22 6.26 9.19 7.63
C MET A 22 6.18 10.69 7.32
N GLY A 23 4.98 11.20 7.21
CA GLY A 23 4.76 12.63 7.07
C GLY A 23 5.21 13.41 8.31
N SER A 24 5.16 14.71 8.22
CA SER A 24 5.55 15.63 9.30
C SER A 24 4.36 16.44 9.79
N LYS A 25 4.49 17.01 10.98
CA LYS A 25 3.48 17.88 11.60
C LYS A 25 2.10 17.21 11.63
N GLU A 26 1.09 17.89 11.07
CA GLU A 26 -0.31 17.41 10.97
C GLU A 26 -0.47 16.11 10.19
N HIS A 27 0.50 15.72 9.37
CA HIS A 27 0.49 14.52 8.55
C HIS A 27 1.43 13.43 9.06
N ASN A 28 1.89 13.51 10.31
CA ASN A 28 2.84 12.56 10.89
C ASN A 28 2.25 11.14 11.12
N ASP A 29 0.97 10.95 10.84
CA ASP A 29 0.26 9.66 10.79
C ASP A 29 0.19 9.04 9.38
N ARG A 30 0.66 9.74 8.35
CA ARG A 30 0.59 9.30 6.96
C ARG A 30 1.91 8.72 6.49
N LEU A 31 1.83 7.53 5.90
CA LEU A 31 2.95 6.91 5.22
C LEU A 31 3.00 7.34 3.75
N TYR A 32 4.17 7.71 3.27
CA TYR A 32 4.43 8.07 1.88
C TYR A 32 5.41 7.08 1.25
N LEU A 33 5.22 6.79 -0.03
CA LEU A 33 6.14 6.02 -0.85
C LEU A 33 6.86 6.98 -1.80
N LEU A 34 8.18 6.91 -1.79
CA LEU A 34 9.08 7.78 -2.56
C LEU A 34 9.78 7.01 -3.68
N ASP A 35 10.49 7.75 -4.53
CA ASP A 35 11.42 7.26 -5.57
C ASP A 35 10.77 6.34 -6.61
N PHE A 36 10.00 6.94 -7.49
CA PHE A 36 9.41 6.28 -8.67
C PHE A 36 10.39 6.16 -9.85
N GLY A 37 11.69 6.38 -9.66
CA GLY A 37 12.72 6.32 -10.70
C GLY A 37 12.84 4.97 -11.39
N LEU A 38 12.46 3.89 -10.73
CA LEU A 38 12.39 2.54 -11.31
C LEU A 38 10.96 2.10 -11.65
N ALA A 39 9.95 2.92 -11.38
CA ALA A 39 8.56 2.56 -11.62
C ALA A 39 8.27 2.32 -13.10
N LYS A 40 7.30 1.43 -13.38
CA LYS A 40 6.96 1.05 -14.75
C LYS A 40 5.48 0.69 -14.85
N LYS A 41 4.87 0.94 -16.01
CA LYS A 41 3.60 0.33 -16.35
C LYS A 41 3.76 -1.17 -16.48
N TYR A 42 2.89 -1.97 -15.85
CA TYR A 42 2.89 -3.43 -15.97
C TYR A 42 1.87 -3.92 -17.00
N ARG A 43 0.96 -3.04 -17.44
CA ARG A 43 -0.02 -3.31 -18.50
C ARG A 43 -0.30 -2.07 -19.34
N SER A 44 -0.84 -2.27 -20.53
CA SER A 44 -1.29 -1.21 -21.41
C SER A 44 -2.47 -0.45 -20.79
N SER A 45 -2.39 0.88 -20.72
CA SER A 45 -3.51 1.70 -20.21
C SER A 45 -4.72 1.69 -21.17
N ARG A 46 -4.52 1.33 -22.45
CA ARG A 46 -5.57 1.31 -23.48
C ARG A 46 -6.27 -0.04 -23.56
N THR A 47 -5.49 -1.13 -23.60
CA THR A 47 -6.03 -2.48 -23.81
C THR A 47 -6.19 -3.26 -22.51
N LEU A 48 -5.64 -2.77 -21.41
CA LEU A 48 -5.53 -3.42 -20.09
C LEU A 48 -4.80 -4.78 -20.11
N ILE A 49 -4.20 -5.14 -21.26
CA ILE A 49 -3.41 -6.36 -21.39
C ILE A 49 -2.07 -6.16 -20.69
N GLN A 50 -1.73 -7.10 -19.82
CA GLN A 50 -0.46 -7.13 -19.11
C GLN A 50 0.69 -7.44 -20.07
N TYR A 51 1.86 -6.85 -19.82
CA TYR A 51 3.04 -7.12 -20.64
C TYR A 51 3.49 -8.58 -20.47
N PRO A 52 4.11 -9.18 -21.52
CA PRO A 52 4.49 -10.59 -21.48
C PRO A 52 5.47 -10.92 -20.36
N TYR A 53 5.32 -12.10 -19.76
CA TYR A 53 6.25 -12.63 -18.76
C TYR A 53 7.53 -13.15 -19.43
N VAL A 54 8.51 -12.29 -19.59
CA VAL A 54 9.76 -12.58 -20.30
C VAL A 54 10.97 -12.36 -19.40
N LYS A 55 12.02 -13.12 -19.65
CA LYS A 55 13.29 -12.96 -18.95
C LYS A 55 14.03 -11.72 -19.43
N LYS A 56 14.51 -10.91 -18.51
CA LYS A 56 15.31 -9.71 -18.76
C LYS A 56 16.80 -10.00 -18.62
N LYS A 57 17.65 -9.03 -18.96
CA LYS A 57 19.10 -9.21 -18.83
C LYS A 57 19.63 -8.95 -17.42
N LYS A 58 18.93 -8.13 -16.63
CA LYS A 58 19.40 -7.66 -15.31
C LYS A 58 18.25 -7.52 -14.31
N LEU A 59 18.59 -7.71 -13.02
CA LEU A 59 17.75 -7.33 -11.91
C LEU A 59 17.45 -5.82 -11.95
N THR A 60 16.21 -5.46 -11.70
CA THR A 60 15.78 -4.10 -11.38
C THR A 60 15.33 -4.06 -9.93
N GLY A 61 15.80 -3.08 -9.15
CA GLY A 61 15.51 -2.92 -7.73
C GLY A 61 16.65 -3.38 -6.81
N THR A 62 16.37 -3.37 -5.51
CA THR A 62 17.34 -3.68 -4.44
C THR A 62 17.28 -5.17 -4.08
N ALA A 63 18.33 -5.93 -4.37
CA ALA A 63 18.37 -7.39 -4.25
C ALA A 63 17.91 -7.93 -2.88
N ARG A 64 18.17 -7.20 -1.79
CA ARG A 64 17.77 -7.59 -0.43
C ARG A 64 16.26 -7.80 -0.33
N TYR A 65 15.48 -6.90 -0.92
CA TYR A 65 14.02 -6.89 -0.84
C TYR A 65 13.33 -7.36 -2.11
N ALA A 66 14.06 -7.48 -3.25
CA ALA A 66 13.50 -7.93 -4.52
C ALA A 66 12.84 -9.31 -4.42
N SER A 67 11.77 -9.53 -5.14
CA SER A 67 11.10 -10.83 -5.25
C SER A 67 12.03 -11.89 -5.85
N ILE A 68 11.69 -13.17 -5.67
CA ILE A 68 12.42 -14.28 -6.30
C ILE A 68 12.45 -14.11 -7.82
N HIS A 69 11.29 -13.81 -8.44
CA HIS A 69 11.18 -13.63 -9.90
C HIS A 69 11.97 -12.42 -10.40
N ALA A 70 12.02 -11.32 -9.63
CA ALA A 70 12.86 -10.17 -9.97
C ALA A 70 14.37 -10.51 -9.94
N LEU A 71 14.82 -11.33 -8.96
CA LEU A 71 16.19 -11.82 -8.86
C LEU A 71 16.55 -12.80 -10.00
N GLU A 72 15.59 -13.57 -10.47
CA GLU A 72 15.71 -14.42 -11.67
C GLU A 72 15.69 -13.60 -12.97
N ALA A 73 15.55 -12.28 -12.85
CA ALA A 73 15.46 -11.32 -13.94
C ALA A 73 14.25 -11.50 -14.86
N TYR A 74 13.12 -11.97 -14.34
CA TYR A 74 11.85 -11.95 -15.07
C TYR A 74 11.18 -10.57 -15.05
N GLU A 75 10.26 -10.35 -15.98
CA GLU A 75 9.41 -9.16 -15.97
C GLU A 75 8.59 -9.14 -14.68
N GLN A 76 8.58 -7.99 -14.00
CA GLN A 76 7.90 -7.81 -12.72
C GLN A 76 6.45 -7.40 -12.91
N SER A 77 5.61 -7.75 -11.93
CA SER A 77 4.22 -7.37 -11.86
C SER A 77 3.83 -6.94 -10.44
N ARG A 78 2.52 -6.82 -10.18
CA ARG A 78 1.99 -6.43 -8.86
C ARG A 78 2.47 -7.34 -7.72
N ARG A 79 2.58 -8.65 -7.98
CA ARG A 79 3.04 -9.65 -7.00
C ARG A 79 4.45 -9.35 -6.48
N ASP A 80 5.32 -8.84 -7.35
CA ASP A 80 6.73 -8.59 -7.01
C ASP A 80 6.86 -7.43 -6.01
N ASP A 81 6.07 -6.35 -6.15
CA ASP A 81 6.00 -5.28 -5.18
C ASP A 81 5.45 -5.79 -3.82
N LEU A 82 4.41 -6.64 -3.85
CA LEU A 82 3.81 -7.19 -2.63
C LEU A 82 4.75 -8.18 -1.91
N GLU A 83 5.46 -9.06 -2.65
CA GLU A 83 6.48 -9.94 -2.08
C GLU A 83 7.59 -9.10 -1.42
N SER A 84 7.99 -8.00 -2.06
CA SER A 84 8.98 -7.07 -1.49
C SER A 84 8.50 -6.44 -0.18
N VAL A 85 7.23 -6.07 -0.06
CA VAL A 85 6.63 -5.60 1.21
C VAL A 85 6.75 -6.69 2.28
N GLY A 86 6.46 -7.94 1.96
CA GLY A 86 6.63 -9.06 2.89
C GLY A 86 8.05 -9.11 3.47
N TYR A 87 9.07 -8.95 2.61
CA TYR A 87 10.46 -8.92 3.06
C TYR A 87 10.81 -7.67 3.88
N VAL A 88 10.23 -6.52 3.58
CA VAL A 88 10.39 -5.30 4.40
C VAL A 88 9.78 -5.49 5.78
N LEU A 89 8.58 -6.05 5.88
CA LEU A 89 7.92 -6.33 7.17
C LEU A 89 8.73 -7.33 8.00
N MET A 90 9.19 -8.41 7.37
CA MET A 90 10.04 -9.39 8.06
C MET A 90 11.39 -8.81 8.47
N TYR A 91 11.94 -7.87 7.70
CA TYR A 91 13.14 -7.14 8.10
C TYR A 91 12.91 -6.31 9.35
N PHE A 92 11.80 -5.60 9.46
CA PHE A 92 11.46 -4.82 10.66
C PHE A 92 11.24 -5.70 11.89
N LEU A 93 10.54 -6.82 11.74
CA LEU A 93 10.26 -7.74 12.85
C LEU A 93 11.51 -8.49 13.32
N ARG A 94 12.36 -8.92 12.40
CA ARG A 94 13.53 -9.77 12.70
C ARG A 94 14.80 -8.97 13.00
N GLY A 95 14.87 -7.71 12.58
CA GLY A 95 16.11 -6.92 12.54
C GLY A 95 17.06 -7.27 11.41
N ASN A 96 16.94 -8.46 10.82
CA ASN A 96 17.71 -8.90 9.65
C ASN A 96 16.94 -9.92 8.81
N LEU A 97 17.41 -10.17 7.59
CA LEU A 97 16.89 -11.21 6.71
C LEU A 97 17.92 -12.33 6.52
N PRO A 98 17.51 -13.61 6.35
CA PRO A 98 18.42 -14.77 6.24
C PRO A 98 19.46 -14.67 5.14
N TRP A 99 19.25 -13.81 4.15
CA TRP A 99 20.16 -13.58 3.01
C TRP A 99 21.01 -12.31 3.16
N GLN A 100 21.16 -11.77 4.37
CA GLN A 100 22.09 -10.69 4.68
C GLN A 100 23.44 -11.25 5.18
N GLY A 101 24.49 -10.44 5.06
CA GLY A 101 25.82 -10.82 5.58
C GLY A 101 26.52 -11.96 4.83
N LEU A 102 26.02 -12.34 3.65
CA LEU A 102 26.64 -13.43 2.86
C LEU A 102 28.04 -13.03 2.39
N LYS A 103 29.00 -13.95 2.59
CA LYS A 103 30.36 -13.78 2.03
C LYS A 103 30.32 -14.01 0.52
N VAL A 104 30.69 -13.01 -0.25
CA VAL A 104 30.60 -13.00 -1.72
C VAL A 104 31.88 -12.46 -2.34
N ARG A 105 32.18 -12.88 -3.58
CA ARG A 105 33.37 -12.47 -4.33
C ARG A 105 33.06 -11.38 -5.36
N SER A 106 31.82 -11.31 -5.84
CA SER A 106 31.38 -10.34 -6.83
C SER A 106 29.93 -9.94 -6.60
N LYS A 107 29.44 -8.94 -7.35
CA LYS A 107 28.04 -8.51 -7.33
C LYS A 107 27.12 -9.60 -7.87
N GLU A 108 27.56 -10.30 -8.92
CA GLU A 108 26.85 -11.42 -9.54
C GLU A 108 26.73 -12.59 -8.57
N ASP A 109 27.82 -12.96 -7.90
CA ASP A 109 27.86 -13.99 -6.86
C ASP A 109 26.88 -13.63 -5.70
N ARG A 110 26.86 -12.34 -5.35
CA ARG A 110 25.90 -11.84 -4.33
C ARG A 110 24.45 -12.08 -4.73
N TYR A 111 24.07 -11.74 -5.95
CA TYR A 111 22.68 -11.93 -6.41
C TYR A 111 22.31 -13.40 -6.46
N LYS A 112 23.21 -14.25 -6.94
CA LYS A 112 23.04 -15.70 -6.98
C LYS A 112 22.80 -16.26 -5.58
N LYS A 113 23.66 -15.95 -4.62
CA LYS A 113 23.55 -16.46 -3.24
C LYS A 113 22.29 -15.92 -2.52
N ILE A 114 21.90 -14.66 -2.77
CA ILE A 114 20.66 -14.12 -2.24
C ILE A 114 19.46 -14.90 -2.81
N LEU A 115 19.44 -15.16 -4.12
CA LEU A 115 18.39 -15.93 -4.77
C LEU A 115 18.28 -17.35 -4.22
N GLU A 116 19.41 -18.06 -4.14
CA GLU A 116 19.49 -19.40 -3.55
C GLU A 116 18.94 -19.40 -2.12
N LYS A 117 19.42 -18.48 -1.27
CA LYS A 117 18.97 -18.39 0.11
C LYS A 117 17.50 -18.05 0.27
N LYS A 118 16.94 -17.20 -0.63
CA LYS A 118 15.50 -16.90 -0.64
C LYS A 118 14.67 -18.13 -1.02
N LYS A 119 15.11 -18.92 -1.98
CA LYS A 119 14.45 -20.17 -2.39
C LYS A 119 14.49 -21.22 -1.30
N ASP A 120 15.61 -21.34 -0.62
CA ASP A 120 15.84 -22.30 0.47
C ASP A 120 15.12 -21.90 1.78
N THR A 121 14.70 -20.65 1.91
CA THR A 121 13.96 -20.17 3.08
C THR A 121 12.47 -20.28 2.85
N SER A 122 11.81 -21.20 3.54
CA SER A 122 10.36 -21.35 3.51
C SER A 122 9.66 -20.11 4.09
N SER A 123 8.38 -19.92 3.74
CA SER A 123 7.56 -18.86 4.36
C SER A 123 7.41 -19.09 5.86
N GLU A 124 7.33 -20.35 6.30
CA GLU A 124 7.29 -20.73 7.71
C GLU A 124 8.55 -20.36 8.47
N ASP A 125 9.73 -20.72 7.95
CA ASP A 125 11.01 -20.39 8.58
C ASP A 125 11.27 -18.89 8.63
N LEU A 126 10.87 -18.17 7.58
CA LEU A 126 10.98 -16.72 7.54
C LEU A 126 10.11 -16.05 8.60
N CYS A 127 8.90 -16.56 8.83
CA CYS A 127 7.90 -15.96 9.73
C CYS A 127 7.84 -16.64 11.11
N LYS A 128 8.77 -17.54 11.41
CA LYS A 128 8.81 -18.28 12.69
C LYS A 128 8.89 -17.33 13.89
N ASN A 129 8.07 -17.58 14.89
CA ASN A 129 7.93 -16.82 16.14
C ASN A 129 7.28 -15.41 15.97
N PHE A 130 6.64 -15.14 14.85
CA PHE A 130 5.83 -13.94 14.64
C PHE A 130 4.36 -14.33 14.44
N PRO A 131 3.41 -13.39 14.53
CA PRO A 131 2.00 -13.67 14.27
C PRO A 131 1.78 -14.39 12.94
N HIS A 132 0.88 -15.38 12.95
CA HIS A 132 0.65 -16.27 11.80
C HIS A 132 0.19 -15.52 10.53
N GLU A 133 -0.37 -14.35 10.71
CA GLU A 133 -0.82 -13.45 9.61
C GLU A 133 0.34 -13.02 8.72
N PHE A 134 1.56 -12.85 9.27
CA PHE A 134 2.77 -12.58 8.47
C PHE A 134 3.15 -13.77 7.59
N TYR A 135 3.01 -15.00 8.10
CA TYR A 135 3.18 -16.20 7.29
C TYR A 135 2.17 -16.22 6.13
N LYS A 136 0.87 -16.03 6.42
CA LYS A 136 -0.18 -15.98 5.40
C LYS A 136 0.11 -14.94 4.32
N TYR A 137 0.57 -13.74 4.74
CA TYR A 137 0.95 -12.68 3.81
C TYR A 137 2.11 -13.10 2.90
N VAL A 138 3.21 -13.56 3.48
CA VAL A 138 4.43 -13.93 2.73
C VAL A 138 4.15 -15.12 1.81
N ASP A 139 3.43 -16.13 2.30
CA ASP A 139 3.09 -17.31 1.52
C ASP A 139 2.16 -16.96 0.34
N TYR A 140 1.10 -16.21 0.60
CA TYR A 140 0.20 -15.73 -0.45
C TYR A 140 0.93 -14.95 -1.54
N THR A 141 1.78 -13.97 -1.16
CA THR A 141 2.45 -13.10 -2.14
C THR A 141 3.52 -13.83 -2.95
N LYS A 142 4.17 -14.86 -2.38
CA LYS A 142 5.13 -15.73 -3.11
C LYS A 142 4.43 -16.66 -4.11
N ASN A 143 3.19 -17.03 -3.86
CA ASN A 143 2.43 -17.97 -4.68
C ASN A 143 1.49 -17.28 -5.71
N LEU A 144 1.40 -15.96 -5.72
CA LEU A 144 0.62 -15.22 -6.71
C LEU A 144 1.13 -15.46 -8.13
N ASP A 145 0.20 -15.70 -9.06
CA ASP A 145 0.54 -15.75 -10.47
C ASP A 145 0.93 -14.38 -11.04
N TYR A 146 1.69 -14.38 -12.12
CA TYR A 146 2.19 -13.16 -12.77
C TYR A 146 1.07 -12.19 -13.16
N THR A 147 -0.03 -12.70 -13.65
CA THR A 147 -1.18 -11.90 -14.12
C THR A 147 -2.30 -11.76 -13.08
N GLU A 148 -2.21 -12.50 -11.99
CA GLU A 148 -3.24 -12.53 -10.97
C GLU A 148 -3.50 -11.14 -10.36
N ASN A 149 -4.77 -10.87 -10.06
CA ASN A 149 -5.16 -9.66 -9.36
C ASN A 149 -5.06 -9.92 -7.85
N PRO A 150 -4.14 -9.24 -7.13
CA PRO A 150 -3.99 -9.48 -5.70
C PRO A 150 -5.25 -9.09 -4.92
N ASP A 151 -5.58 -9.87 -3.92
CA ASP A 151 -6.64 -9.54 -2.95
C ASP A 151 -6.08 -8.58 -1.88
N TYR A 152 -6.09 -7.28 -2.20
CA TYR A 152 -5.58 -6.24 -1.31
C TYR A 152 -6.40 -6.10 -0.03
N ASP A 153 -7.69 -6.43 -0.06
CA ASP A 153 -8.56 -6.30 1.10
C ASP A 153 -8.29 -7.44 2.09
N MET A 154 -8.12 -8.65 1.59
CA MET A 154 -7.65 -9.78 2.41
C MET A 154 -6.28 -9.47 3.03
N LEU A 155 -5.32 -8.95 2.24
CA LEU A 155 -3.98 -8.60 2.74
C LEU A 155 -4.01 -7.51 3.83
N LYS A 156 -4.88 -6.52 3.71
CA LYS A 156 -5.10 -5.51 4.76
C LYS A 156 -5.72 -6.12 6.00
N GLN A 157 -6.70 -7.02 5.82
CA GLN A 157 -7.38 -7.67 6.93
C GLN A 157 -6.41 -8.49 7.78
N LEU A 158 -5.44 -9.19 7.19
CA LEU A 158 -4.42 -9.92 7.94
C LEU A 158 -3.74 -9.04 9.02
N PHE A 159 -3.38 -7.80 8.67
CA PHE A 159 -2.72 -6.92 9.64
C PHE A 159 -3.68 -6.30 10.66
N LEU A 160 -4.95 -6.08 10.29
CA LEU A 160 -5.97 -5.70 11.26
C LEU A 160 -6.21 -6.82 12.28
N ASP A 161 -6.20 -8.08 11.83
CA ASP A 161 -6.35 -9.24 12.70
C ASP A 161 -5.20 -9.34 13.72
N VAL A 162 -3.95 -8.98 13.31
CA VAL A 162 -2.82 -8.90 14.26
C VAL A 162 -3.08 -7.85 15.33
N VAL A 163 -3.54 -6.65 14.96
CA VAL A 163 -3.82 -5.56 15.92
C VAL A 163 -4.93 -5.97 16.89
N ILE A 164 -5.99 -6.58 16.38
CA ILE A 164 -7.11 -7.10 17.19
C ILE A 164 -6.62 -8.20 18.13
N GLY A 165 -5.81 -9.13 17.62
CA GLY A 165 -5.26 -10.24 18.42
C GLY A 165 -4.32 -9.80 19.54
N LEU A 166 -3.74 -8.61 19.44
CA LEU A 166 -2.92 -7.98 20.49
C LEU A 166 -3.75 -7.12 21.46
N ASP A 167 -5.07 -7.07 21.32
CA ASP A 167 -5.98 -6.17 22.06
C ASP A 167 -5.60 -4.69 21.94
N GLU A 168 -5.04 -4.32 20.80
CA GLU A 168 -4.56 -2.98 20.47
C GLU A 168 -5.52 -2.25 19.52
N LYS A 169 -5.37 -0.94 19.43
CA LYS A 169 -6.15 -0.07 18.52
C LYS A 169 -5.23 0.69 17.59
N MET A 170 -5.69 0.89 16.36
CA MET A 170 -5.04 1.76 15.38
C MET A 170 -5.24 3.23 15.77
N ASP A 171 -4.46 3.70 16.74
CA ASP A 171 -4.52 5.07 17.26
C ASP A 171 -3.65 6.06 16.47
N TYR A 172 -2.76 5.55 15.61
CA TYR A 172 -1.78 6.34 14.83
C TYR A 172 -0.85 7.19 15.71
N ILE A 173 -0.62 6.74 16.95
CA ILE A 173 0.34 7.34 17.87
C ILE A 173 1.60 6.48 17.83
N TYR A 174 2.72 7.08 17.48
CA TYR A 174 4.02 6.44 17.36
C TYR A 174 4.98 7.02 18.40
N ASP A 175 6.11 6.37 18.65
CA ASP A 175 7.13 6.78 19.63
C ASP A 175 7.63 8.21 19.38
N TRP A 176 7.58 8.68 18.14
CA TRP A 176 7.96 10.04 17.74
C TRP A 176 6.80 11.05 17.75
N THR A 177 5.58 10.64 18.06
CA THR A 177 4.41 11.53 18.05
C THR A 177 4.43 12.42 19.29
N THR A 178 4.53 13.73 19.11
CA THR A 178 4.54 14.70 20.21
C THR A 178 3.13 15.09 20.67
N LYS A 179 3.03 15.68 21.88
CA LYS A 179 1.76 16.24 22.37
C LYS A 179 1.25 17.36 21.48
N GLU A 180 2.16 18.16 20.90
CA GLU A 180 1.84 19.24 19.98
C GLU A 180 1.24 18.71 18.67
N ASP A 181 1.76 17.60 18.14
CA ASP A 181 1.21 16.93 16.95
C ASP A 181 -0.22 16.44 17.20
N LEU A 182 -0.46 15.83 18.36
CA LEU A 182 -1.80 15.36 18.74
C LEU A 182 -2.79 16.51 18.87
N GLN A 183 -2.37 17.65 19.40
CA GLN A 183 -3.21 18.84 19.50
C GLN A 183 -3.57 19.38 18.12
N LYS A 184 -2.60 19.52 17.23
CA LYS A 184 -2.80 19.96 15.83
C LYS A 184 -3.76 19.04 15.07
N ARG A 185 -3.61 17.71 15.21
CA ARG A 185 -4.54 16.73 14.60
C ARG A 185 -5.99 16.93 15.07
N LYS A 186 -6.19 17.24 16.37
CA LYS A 186 -7.54 17.52 16.91
C LYS A 186 -8.15 18.79 16.32
N GLU A 187 -7.34 19.83 16.14
CA GLU A 187 -7.78 21.11 15.57
C GLU A 187 -8.19 20.97 14.09
N ILE A 188 -7.43 20.21 13.31
CA ILE A 188 -7.76 19.92 11.90
C ILE A 188 -9.06 19.15 11.79
N LYS A 189 -9.21 18.05 12.54
CA LYS A 189 -10.45 17.26 12.53
C LYS A 189 -11.67 18.09 12.90
N LYS A 190 -11.53 19.09 13.79
CA LYS A 190 -12.62 20.01 14.13
C LYS A 190 -12.96 20.94 12.96
N LYS A 191 -11.96 21.42 12.22
CA LYS A 191 -12.16 22.29 11.05
C LYS A 191 -12.84 21.54 9.90
N ASP A 192 -12.38 20.32 9.62
CA ASP A 192 -12.95 19.47 8.57
C ASP A 192 -14.42 19.12 8.87
N ASN A 193 -14.74 18.72 10.10
CA ASN A 193 -16.11 18.43 10.52
C ASN A 193 -17.03 19.67 10.47
N ASN A 194 -16.50 20.86 10.70
CA ASN A 194 -17.31 22.10 10.60
C ASN A 194 -17.54 22.48 9.13
N SER A 195 -16.56 22.32 8.26
CA SER A 195 -16.71 22.57 6.81
C SER A 195 -17.69 21.61 6.14
N GLU A 196 -17.72 20.34 6.56
CA GLU A 196 -18.70 19.36 6.08
C GLU A 196 -20.15 19.69 6.55
N LYS A 197 -20.32 20.22 7.76
CA LYS A 197 -21.63 20.67 8.26
C LYS A 197 -22.12 21.88 7.49
N GLU A 198 -21.27 22.88 7.27
CA GLU A 198 -21.65 24.08 6.49
C GLU A 198 -22.02 23.77 5.04
N THR A 199 -21.37 22.76 4.43
CA THR A 199 -21.71 22.31 3.06
C THR A 199 -23.04 21.54 3.01
N ASN A 200 -23.40 20.78 4.04
CA ASN A 200 -24.67 20.08 4.12
C ASN A 200 -25.82 21.04 4.44
N ASP A 201 -25.65 21.96 5.38
CA ASP A 201 -26.66 22.98 5.70
C ASP A 201 -26.97 23.90 4.49
N ASN A 202 -25.98 24.17 3.66
CA ASN A 202 -26.15 24.93 2.40
C ASN A 202 -26.88 24.14 1.31
N LYS A 203 -26.74 22.80 1.27
CA LYS A 203 -27.50 21.93 0.35
C LYS A 203 -28.98 21.86 0.77
N ASP A 204 -29.24 21.60 2.02
CA ASP A 204 -30.63 21.51 2.55
C ASP A 204 -31.39 22.84 2.41
N ASN A 205 -30.71 23.98 2.54
CA ASN A 205 -31.28 25.28 2.30
C ASN A 205 -31.57 25.59 0.82
N LYS A 206 -30.82 25.02 -0.10
CA LYS A 206 -31.01 25.17 -1.55
C LYS A 206 -32.20 24.33 -2.01
N ASP A 207 -32.27 23.08 -1.57
CA ASP A 207 -33.38 22.17 -1.89
C ASP A 207 -34.72 22.66 -1.32
N ASN A 208 -34.72 23.31 -0.14
CA ASN A 208 -35.90 23.94 0.43
C ASN A 208 -36.36 25.23 -0.28
N LYS A 209 -35.45 25.97 -0.92
CA LYS A 209 -35.77 27.14 -1.74
C LYS A 209 -36.39 26.75 -3.05
N ASP A 210 -35.82 25.78 -3.75
CA ASP A 210 -36.32 25.28 -5.03
C ASP A 210 -37.71 24.62 -4.88
N ASN A 211 -38.02 23.97 -3.75
CA ASN A 211 -39.31 23.43 -3.47
C ASN A 211 -40.40 24.50 -3.12
N LYS A 212 -40.02 25.66 -2.55
CA LYS A 212 -40.92 26.77 -2.32
C LYS A 212 -41.28 27.53 -3.60
N ASP A 213 -40.31 27.71 -4.49
CA ASP A 213 -40.52 28.38 -5.76
C ASP A 213 -41.36 27.55 -6.75
N ASN A 214 -41.28 26.20 -6.69
CA ASN A 214 -42.16 25.31 -7.46
C ASN A 214 -43.60 25.27 -6.94
N LYS A 215 -43.85 25.38 -5.63
CA LYS A 215 -45.19 25.46 -5.09
C LYS A 215 -45.88 26.76 -5.42
N ASN A 216 -45.16 27.88 -5.51
CA ASN A 216 -45.72 29.17 -5.88
C ASN A 216 -46.02 29.31 -7.39
N LYS A 217 -45.38 28.51 -8.25
CA LYS A 217 -45.71 28.49 -9.70
C LYS A 217 -46.97 27.67 -10.01
N ASN A 218 -47.26 26.63 -9.26
CA ASN A 218 -48.45 25.81 -9.48
C ASN A 218 -49.76 26.49 -9.00
N ASN A 219 -49.70 27.36 -7.98
CA ASN A 219 -50.86 28.07 -7.49
C ASN A 219 -51.29 29.31 -8.33
N LYS A 220 -50.48 29.70 -9.34
CA LYS A 220 -50.84 30.79 -10.24
C LYS A 220 -51.53 30.37 -11.54
N ASN A 221 -51.58 29.08 -11.83
CA ASN A 221 -52.19 28.54 -13.04
C ASN A 221 -53.65 28.09 -12.87
N ASP A 222 -54.19 28.09 -11.64
CA ASP A 222 -55.58 27.67 -11.35
C ASP A 222 -56.55 28.82 -11.23
N GLU A 223 -56.14 30.07 -11.50
CA GLU A 223 -57.05 31.27 -11.44
C GLU A 223 -57.35 31.92 -12.81
N ILE A 224 -57.11 31.24 -13.90
CA ILE A 224 -57.53 31.72 -15.24
C ILE A 224 -58.14 30.53 -15.99
N GLY A 225 -59.46 30.34 -15.80
CA GLY A 225 -60.28 29.38 -16.55
C GLY A 225 -61.72 29.55 -16.22
#